data_2b4474fd1f26fcde517f9fb00bfb079e
#
_entry.id   2b4474fd1f26fcde517f9fb00bfb079e
#
_cell.length_a   1.000
_cell.length_b   1.000
_cell.length_c   1.000
_cell.angle_alpha   90.00
_cell.angle_beta   90.00
_cell.angle_gamma   90.00
#
_symmetry.space_group_name_H-M   'P 1'
#
loop_
_entity.id
_entity.type
_entity.pdbx_description
1 polymer ?
#
loop_
_entity_poly.entity_id
_entity_poly.type
_entity_poly.pdbx_seq_one_letter_code
_entity_poly.pdbx_strand_id
1 'polypeptide(L)'
;MSTFDLTVRYSRELSNPDLPCHEEHFVHGEMSWSLPTEQTGLVLVDCWDQHPVETHLQRGGQIARDHILPVVNACRKAGIAVIHAPSPQTAEHYPQWTKYAHDYELSVGHRTPPEWPPKELRQRSGDYASFARPQEARRDDVRAMQQNRRIMDFLGPKPEDFVVSTGPQLHRLCHHQGLVHLFYAGFAANICVQRRDYGVWAMLERGYNITLLRDCTTAIEHSETWDGMWLTKASILDMELRAASVTSEGFLNALKATA
;
A
#
# COMPACT_ATOMS: atom_id res chain seq x y z
N MET A 1 -26.66 1.06 10.20
CA MET A 1 -25.33 0.73 9.60
C MET A 1 -25.51 0.69 8.11
N SER A 2 -24.79 1.52 7.38
CA SER A 2 -24.81 1.51 5.91
C SER A 2 -23.86 0.41 5.42
N THR A 3 -24.31 -0.41 4.46
CA THR A 3 -23.51 -1.45 3.83
C THR A 3 -23.45 -1.21 2.33
N PHE A 4 -22.38 -1.64 1.67
CA PHE A 4 -22.28 -1.66 0.21
C PHE A 4 -21.90 -3.05 -0.28
N ASP A 5 -22.55 -3.46 -1.37
CA ASP A 5 -22.30 -4.76 -1.98
C ASP A 5 -21.20 -4.65 -3.02
N LEU A 6 -20.18 -5.51 -2.94
CA LEU A 6 -18.99 -5.46 -3.76
C LEU A 6 -18.62 -6.84 -4.28
N THR A 7 -18.46 -6.98 -5.60
CA THR A 7 -17.82 -8.15 -6.20
C THR A 7 -16.32 -7.89 -6.35
N VAL A 8 -15.53 -8.78 -5.76
CA VAL A 8 -14.06 -8.76 -5.80
C VAL A 8 -13.53 -9.99 -6.49
N ARG A 9 -12.34 -9.91 -7.07
CA ARG A 9 -11.66 -11.06 -7.64
C ARG A 9 -10.45 -11.47 -6.80
N TYR A 10 -10.05 -12.74 -6.95
CA TYR A 10 -8.83 -13.32 -6.38
C TYR A 10 -8.18 -14.27 -7.38
N SER A 11 -6.89 -14.54 -7.25
CA SER A 11 -6.19 -15.52 -8.07
C SER A 11 -6.37 -16.93 -7.49
N ARG A 12 -6.71 -17.89 -8.35
CA ARG A 12 -6.80 -19.31 -7.98
C ARG A 12 -5.44 -19.97 -8.19
N GLU A 13 -5.02 -20.79 -7.23
CA GLU A 13 -3.74 -21.53 -7.28
C GLU A 13 -3.92 -22.94 -7.88
N LEU A 14 -5.13 -23.34 -8.23
CA LEU A 14 -5.45 -24.64 -8.81
C LEU A 14 -6.47 -24.46 -9.95
N SER A 15 -6.39 -25.34 -10.94
CA SER A 15 -7.38 -25.42 -12.03
C SER A 15 -8.75 -25.90 -11.52
N ASN A 16 -9.77 -25.77 -12.37
CA ASN A 16 -11.04 -26.43 -12.13
C ASN A 16 -10.86 -27.97 -12.16
N PRO A 17 -11.68 -28.74 -11.39
CA PRO A 17 -11.53 -30.18 -11.30
C PRO A 17 -11.62 -30.93 -12.64
N ASP A 18 -12.31 -30.36 -13.61
CA ASP A 18 -12.50 -30.95 -14.95
C ASP A 18 -11.29 -30.74 -15.89
N LEU A 19 -10.28 -29.98 -15.45
CA LEU A 19 -9.08 -29.70 -16.22
C LEU A 19 -7.83 -30.26 -15.52
N PRO A 20 -6.79 -30.65 -16.30
CA PRO A 20 -5.50 -30.95 -15.70
C PRO A 20 -5.00 -29.77 -14.84
N CYS A 21 -4.36 -30.06 -13.71
CA CYS A 21 -3.81 -29.01 -12.84
C CYS A 21 -2.49 -28.49 -13.44
N HIS A 22 -2.60 -27.69 -14.49
CA HIS A 22 -1.52 -27.00 -15.17
C HIS A 22 -1.67 -25.49 -14.98
N GLU A 23 -0.58 -24.75 -14.92
CA GLU A 23 -0.54 -23.30 -14.68
C GLU A 23 -1.33 -22.51 -15.74
N GLU A 24 -1.39 -22.99 -16.99
CA GLU A 24 -2.17 -22.41 -18.08
C GLU A 24 -3.69 -22.43 -17.85
N HIS A 25 -4.15 -23.25 -16.90
CA HIS A 25 -5.55 -23.34 -16.51
C HIS A 25 -5.89 -22.57 -15.23
N PHE A 26 -4.92 -21.86 -14.65
CA PHE A 26 -5.18 -21.02 -13.49
C PHE A 26 -5.92 -19.76 -13.89
N VAL A 27 -7.01 -19.49 -13.23
CA VAL A 27 -7.91 -18.37 -13.54
C VAL A 27 -8.24 -17.58 -12.28
N HIS A 28 -8.77 -16.39 -12.46
CA HIS A 28 -9.36 -15.65 -11.33
C HIS A 28 -10.71 -16.24 -10.94
N GLY A 29 -10.97 -16.21 -9.64
CA GLY A 29 -12.31 -16.40 -9.08
C GLY A 29 -12.90 -15.07 -8.63
N GLU A 30 -14.20 -15.06 -8.35
CA GLU A 30 -14.91 -13.90 -7.83
C GLU A 30 -15.65 -14.24 -6.54
N MET A 31 -15.81 -13.26 -5.67
CA MET A 31 -16.59 -13.32 -4.43
C MET A 31 -17.41 -12.04 -4.29
N SER A 32 -18.61 -12.15 -3.73
CA SER A 32 -19.44 -10.99 -3.41
C SER A 32 -19.55 -10.83 -1.89
N TRP A 33 -19.32 -9.62 -1.43
CA TRP A 33 -19.38 -9.22 -0.03
C TRP A 33 -20.36 -8.08 0.18
N SER A 34 -21.00 -8.04 1.35
CA SER A 34 -21.73 -6.88 1.85
C SER A 34 -20.92 -6.29 3.00
N LEU A 35 -20.33 -5.13 2.78
CA LEU A 35 -19.34 -4.52 3.68
C LEU A 35 -19.94 -3.33 4.44
N PRO A 36 -19.85 -3.31 5.79
CA PRO A 36 -20.22 -2.12 6.57
C PRO A 36 -19.26 -0.96 6.33
N THR A 37 -19.78 0.23 6.02
CA THR A 37 -18.95 1.41 5.76
C THR A 37 -18.12 1.82 6.97
N GLU A 38 -18.67 1.71 8.18
CA GLU A 38 -17.99 2.05 9.43
C GLU A 38 -16.89 1.06 9.85
N GLN A 39 -16.87 -0.15 9.27
CA GLN A 39 -15.81 -1.14 9.49
C GLN A 39 -14.78 -1.17 8.36
N THR A 40 -14.89 -0.23 7.41
CA THR A 40 -14.07 -0.15 6.21
C THR A 40 -13.12 1.04 6.26
N GLY A 41 -11.85 0.82 5.85
CA GLY A 41 -10.85 1.86 5.72
C GLY A 41 -10.13 1.81 4.36
N LEU A 42 -9.78 2.98 3.81
CA LEU A 42 -8.95 3.15 2.64
C LEU A 42 -7.53 3.52 3.08
N VAL A 43 -6.55 2.67 2.79
CA VAL A 43 -5.13 2.88 3.11
C VAL A 43 -4.39 3.36 1.87
N LEU A 44 -3.85 4.58 1.93
CA LEU A 44 -3.10 5.25 0.86
C LEU A 44 -1.61 5.16 1.15
N VAL A 45 -0.93 4.20 0.52
CA VAL A 45 0.49 3.93 0.75
C VAL A 45 1.35 4.84 -0.14
N ASP A 46 2.22 5.63 0.49
CA ASP A 46 3.32 6.36 -0.18
C ASP A 46 2.90 7.13 -1.45
N CYS A 47 1.79 7.87 -1.41
CA CYS A 47 1.33 8.74 -2.50
C CYS A 47 2.15 10.04 -2.55
N TRP A 48 3.42 9.96 -2.92
CA TRP A 48 4.40 11.03 -2.84
C TRP A 48 4.34 12.04 -3.99
N ASP A 49 4.66 13.29 -3.66
CA ASP A 49 4.85 14.40 -4.62
C ASP A 49 6.22 14.35 -5.32
N GLN A 50 7.18 13.59 -4.80
CA GLN A 50 8.55 13.48 -5.31
C GLN A 50 9.05 12.04 -5.31
N HIS A 51 9.73 11.64 -6.38
CA HIS A 51 10.37 10.34 -6.52
C HIS A 51 11.59 10.41 -7.45
N PRO A 52 12.72 9.71 -7.16
CA PRO A 52 13.92 9.78 -8.02
C PRO A 52 13.71 9.14 -9.39
N VAL A 53 12.74 8.24 -9.53
CA VAL A 53 12.37 7.62 -10.83
C VAL A 53 11.23 8.44 -11.44
N GLU A 54 11.57 9.34 -12.34
CA GLU A 54 10.63 10.30 -12.95
C GLU A 54 9.44 9.64 -13.65
N THR A 55 9.70 8.59 -14.44
CA THR A 55 8.64 7.85 -15.14
C THR A 55 7.66 7.16 -14.19
N HIS A 56 8.14 6.69 -13.03
CA HIS A 56 7.29 6.15 -11.98
C HIS A 56 6.44 7.25 -11.33
N LEU A 57 7.04 8.41 -11.03
CA LEU A 57 6.33 9.57 -10.47
C LEU A 57 5.24 10.08 -11.42
N GLN A 58 5.54 10.21 -12.71
CA GLN A 58 4.57 10.64 -13.74
C GLN A 58 3.39 9.66 -13.82
N ARG A 59 3.67 8.37 -13.95
CA ARG A 59 2.63 7.32 -14.00
C ARG A 59 1.82 7.26 -12.71
N GLY A 60 2.48 7.30 -11.56
CA GLY A 60 1.83 7.35 -10.24
C GLY A 60 0.95 8.60 -10.08
N GLY A 61 1.43 9.75 -10.53
CA GLY A 61 0.65 11.00 -10.53
C GLY A 61 -0.61 10.94 -11.40
N GLN A 62 -0.53 10.27 -12.56
CA GLN A 62 -1.69 10.05 -13.42
C GLN A 62 -2.71 9.12 -12.75
N ILE A 63 -2.26 7.96 -12.25
CA ILE A 63 -3.11 7.02 -11.49
C ILE A 63 -3.75 7.70 -10.28
N ALA A 64 -2.99 8.52 -9.59
CA ALA A 64 -3.48 9.22 -8.42
C ALA A 64 -4.62 10.21 -8.74
N ARG A 65 -4.54 10.91 -9.87
CA ARG A 65 -5.60 11.83 -10.32
C ARG A 65 -6.81 11.10 -10.84
N ASP A 66 -6.60 10.10 -11.70
CA ASP A 66 -7.69 9.46 -12.46
C ASP A 66 -8.44 8.40 -11.65
N HIS A 67 -7.75 7.73 -10.74
CA HIS A 67 -8.31 6.59 -10.00
C HIS A 67 -8.36 6.83 -8.48
N ILE A 68 -7.25 7.25 -7.85
CA ILE A 68 -7.20 7.35 -6.38
C ILE A 68 -8.04 8.53 -5.87
N LEU A 69 -7.92 9.70 -6.46
CA LEU A 69 -8.64 10.89 -6.00
C LEU A 69 -10.17 10.72 -6.01
N PRO A 70 -10.79 10.17 -7.08
CA PRO A 70 -12.23 9.85 -7.07
C PRO A 70 -12.62 8.89 -5.94
N VAL A 71 -11.81 7.86 -5.68
CA VAL A 71 -12.03 6.90 -4.59
C VAL A 71 -11.94 7.57 -3.23
N VAL A 72 -10.92 8.38 -2.98
CA VAL A 72 -10.76 9.15 -1.73
C VAL A 72 -11.98 10.03 -1.46
N ASN A 73 -12.45 10.76 -2.49
CA ASN A 73 -13.61 11.63 -2.35
C ASN A 73 -14.91 10.84 -2.07
N ALA A 74 -15.06 9.67 -2.69
CA ALA A 74 -16.20 8.80 -2.45
C ALA A 74 -16.16 8.20 -1.03
N CYS A 75 -15.00 7.76 -0.56
CA CYS A 75 -14.80 7.26 0.81
C CYS A 75 -15.19 8.33 1.85
N ARG A 76 -14.66 9.55 1.70
CA ARG A 76 -15.01 10.67 2.60
C ARG A 76 -16.52 10.94 2.62
N LYS A 77 -17.17 10.93 1.45
CA LYS A 77 -18.62 11.12 1.35
C LYS A 77 -19.43 10.00 2.00
N ALA A 78 -18.94 8.76 1.89
CA ALA A 78 -19.60 7.57 2.46
C ALA A 78 -19.27 7.35 3.96
N GLY A 79 -18.41 8.16 4.57
CA GLY A 79 -17.97 7.97 5.96
C GLY A 79 -16.96 6.82 6.14
N ILE A 80 -16.35 6.33 5.05
CA ILE A 80 -15.27 5.37 5.10
C ILE A 80 -13.98 6.08 5.53
N ALA A 81 -13.26 5.52 6.50
CA ALA A 81 -12.03 6.10 7.02
C ALA A 81 -10.94 6.19 5.94
N VAL A 82 -10.38 7.39 5.73
CA VAL A 82 -9.24 7.62 4.83
C VAL A 82 -7.96 7.68 5.66
N ILE A 83 -7.01 6.81 5.35
CA ILE A 83 -5.79 6.59 6.12
C ILE A 83 -4.59 6.78 5.19
N HIS A 84 -3.87 7.87 5.37
CA HIS A 84 -2.60 8.10 4.68
C HIS A 84 -1.48 7.36 5.41
N ALA A 85 -0.77 6.50 4.70
CA ALA A 85 0.32 5.69 5.21
C ALA A 85 1.64 5.99 4.46
N PRO A 86 2.23 7.19 4.63
CA PRO A 86 3.52 7.53 4.05
C PRO A 86 4.65 6.97 4.90
N SER A 87 5.90 7.06 4.36
CA SER A 87 7.09 6.80 5.15
C SER A 87 7.19 7.72 6.38
N PRO A 88 7.87 7.31 7.47
CA PRO A 88 7.95 8.09 8.71
C PRO A 88 8.38 9.55 8.51
N GLN A 89 9.43 9.79 7.71
CA GLN A 89 9.94 11.15 7.43
C GLN A 89 8.88 12.05 6.78
N THR A 90 8.02 11.48 5.96
CA THR A 90 6.91 12.21 5.34
C THR A 90 5.77 12.42 6.33
N ALA A 91 5.47 11.42 7.16
CA ALA A 91 4.39 11.49 8.16
C ALA A 91 4.59 12.64 9.17
N GLU A 92 5.83 12.91 9.57
CA GLU A 92 6.20 13.98 10.52
C GLU A 92 5.70 15.39 10.12
N HIS A 93 5.42 15.61 8.84
CA HIS A 93 4.90 16.88 8.35
C HIS A 93 3.39 17.07 8.58
N TYR A 94 2.69 16.04 9.07
CA TYR A 94 1.24 16.05 9.23
C TYR A 94 0.84 15.90 10.70
N PRO A 95 0.09 16.85 11.27
CA PRO A 95 -0.28 16.83 12.69
C PRO A 95 -1.12 15.61 13.08
N GLN A 96 -1.84 15.01 12.15
CA GLN A 96 -2.65 13.81 12.38
C GLN A 96 -1.81 12.59 12.78
N TRP A 97 -0.52 12.54 12.42
CA TRP A 97 0.37 11.42 12.69
C TRP A 97 0.55 11.13 14.19
N THR A 98 0.57 12.15 15.04
CA THR A 98 0.80 12.00 16.47
C THR A 98 -0.33 11.31 17.22
N LYS A 99 -1.53 11.26 16.63
CA LYS A 99 -2.75 10.78 17.30
C LYS A 99 -2.67 9.32 17.75
N TYR A 100 -1.98 8.46 17.00
CA TYR A 100 -1.86 7.02 17.29
C TYR A 100 -0.41 6.57 17.50
N ALA A 101 0.54 7.49 17.54
CA ALA A 101 1.95 7.19 17.77
C ALA A 101 2.23 6.99 19.27
N HIS A 102 3.16 6.10 19.60
CA HIS A 102 3.84 6.11 20.90
C HIS A 102 5.03 7.06 20.85
N ASP A 103 5.53 7.50 21.98
CA ASP A 103 6.65 8.45 22.08
C ASP A 103 7.88 7.99 21.29
N TYR A 104 8.21 6.69 21.37
CA TYR A 104 9.33 6.11 20.63
C TYR A 104 9.09 6.01 19.11
N GLU A 105 7.84 5.96 18.67
CA GLU A 105 7.44 5.92 17.25
C GLU A 105 7.46 7.31 16.62
N LEU A 106 7.41 8.36 17.41
CA LEU A 106 7.62 9.73 16.93
C LEU A 106 9.08 9.98 16.51
N SER A 107 10.00 9.15 16.98
CA SER A 107 11.40 9.20 16.56
C SER A 107 11.61 8.40 15.29
N VAL A 108 11.94 9.07 14.20
CA VAL A 108 12.23 8.43 12.90
C VAL A 108 13.42 7.49 13.03
N GLY A 109 13.24 6.25 12.55
CA GLY A 109 14.32 5.26 12.51
C GLY A 109 14.55 4.49 13.81
N HIS A 110 13.72 4.68 14.83
CA HIS A 110 13.83 3.91 16.07
C HIS A 110 13.37 2.46 15.85
N ARG A 111 14.32 1.58 15.58
CA ARG A 111 14.15 0.13 15.60
C ARG A 111 15.31 -0.46 16.38
N THR A 112 15.04 -1.26 17.40
CA THR A 112 16.08 -2.06 18.05
C THR A 112 16.65 -3.03 17.03
N PRO A 113 17.96 -2.93 16.68
CA PRO A 113 18.55 -3.85 15.73
C PRO A 113 18.50 -5.26 16.31
N PRO A 114 18.30 -6.29 15.48
CA PRO A 114 18.40 -7.67 15.94
C PRO A 114 19.81 -7.98 16.43
N GLU A 115 19.96 -8.88 17.41
CA GLU A 115 21.27 -9.31 17.91
C GLU A 115 22.03 -10.12 16.86
N TRP A 116 21.33 -10.92 16.07
CA TRP A 116 21.89 -11.76 15.01
C TRP A 116 21.23 -11.45 13.65
N PRO A 117 21.96 -11.47 12.53
CA PRO A 117 23.41 -11.70 12.34
C PRO A 117 24.30 -10.60 12.97
N PRO A 118 25.64 -10.82 13.09
CA PRO A 118 26.54 -9.83 13.65
C PRO A 118 26.40 -8.45 13.01
N LYS A 119 26.61 -7.39 13.81
CA LYS A 119 26.45 -6.00 13.35
C LYS A 119 27.28 -5.70 12.10
N GLU A 120 28.54 -6.17 12.06
CA GLU A 120 29.48 -5.97 10.95
C GLU A 120 28.94 -6.59 9.66
N LEU A 121 28.37 -7.81 9.72
CA LEU A 121 27.72 -8.42 8.55
C LEU A 121 26.49 -7.63 8.09
N ARG A 122 25.66 -7.20 9.03
CA ARG A 122 24.46 -6.41 8.70
C ARG A 122 24.80 -5.07 8.07
N GLN A 123 25.90 -4.45 8.48
CA GLN A 123 26.41 -3.19 7.95
C GLN A 123 27.36 -3.35 6.77
N ARG A 124 27.73 -4.59 6.40
CA ARG A 124 28.72 -4.87 5.37
C ARG A 124 30.03 -4.12 5.61
N SER A 125 30.57 -4.22 6.82
CA SER A 125 31.79 -3.56 7.28
C SER A 125 32.81 -4.55 7.81
N GLY A 126 34.07 -4.11 8.07
CA GLY A 126 35.16 -4.97 8.52
C GLY A 126 35.39 -6.14 7.55
N ASP A 127 35.50 -7.35 8.07
CA ASP A 127 35.72 -8.59 7.29
C ASP A 127 34.59 -8.89 6.30
N TYR A 128 33.42 -8.28 6.47
CA TYR A 128 32.26 -8.44 5.59
C TYR A 128 32.08 -7.31 4.56
N ALA A 129 33.05 -6.40 4.44
CA ALA A 129 32.96 -5.25 3.51
C ALA A 129 32.87 -5.68 2.04
N SER A 130 33.48 -6.84 1.67
CA SER A 130 33.42 -7.40 0.32
C SER A 130 32.00 -7.77 -0.16
N PHE A 131 31.04 -7.93 0.76
CA PHE A 131 29.65 -8.21 0.44
C PHE A 131 28.80 -6.94 0.27
N ALA A 132 29.39 -5.75 0.43
CA ALA A 132 28.69 -4.50 0.20
C ALA A 132 28.39 -4.30 -1.30
N ARG A 133 27.16 -3.91 -1.62
CA ARG A 133 26.86 -3.43 -2.96
C ARG A 133 27.50 -2.06 -3.17
N PRO A 134 27.96 -1.74 -4.38
CA PRO A 134 28.39 -0.39 -4.71
C PRO A 134 27.30 0.62 -4.34
N GLN A 135 27.72 1.81 -3.95
CA GLN A 135 26.77 2.89 -3.67
C GLN A 135 26.13 3.34 -4.98
N GLU A 136 24.81 3.49 -4.95
CA GLU A 136 24.05 4.05 -6.08
C GLU A 136 24.52 5.47 -6.39
N ALA A 137 24.74 5.77 -7.68
CA ALA A 137 25.32 7.04 -8.13
C ALA A 137 24.50 8.28 -7.73
N ARG A 138 23.14 8.11 -7.56
CA ARG A 138 22.24 9.20 -7.19
C ARG A 138 21.79 9.17 -5.73
N ARG A 139 22.51 8.49 -4.86
CA ARG A 139 22.11 8.29 -3.46
C ARG A 139 21.91 9.60 -2.69
N ASP A 140 22.78 10.58 -2.93
CA ASP A 140 22.72 11.86 -2.20
C ASP A 140 21.54 12.71 -2.69
N ASP A 141 21.23 12.70 -3.99
CA ASP A 141 20.04 13.35 -4.55
C ASP A 141 18.76 12.75 -3.95
N VAL A 142 18.73 11.42 -3.81
CA VAL A 142 17.60 10.71 -3.20
C VAL A 142 17.43 11.11 -1.73
N ARG A 143 18.52 11.24 -0.97
CA ARG A 143 18.46 11.65 0.45
C ARG A 143 17.93 13.09 0.59
N ALA A 144 18.42 14.02 -0.22
CA ALA A 144 17.95 15.41 -0.21
C ALA A 144 16.45 15.49 -0.54
N MET A 145 16.01 14.72 -1.53
CA MET A 145 14.61 14.63 -1.93
C MET A 145 13.73 14.08 -0.80
N GLN A 146 14.18 13.02 -0.11
CA GLN A 146 13.41 12.36 0.96
C GLN A 146 13.09 13.30 2.14
N GLN A 147 13.96 14.26 2.44
CA GLN A 147 13.73 15.24 3.51
C GLN A 147 12.58 16.21 3.21
N ASN A 148 12.36 16.51 1.92
CA ASN A 148 11.37 17.49 1.47
C ASN A 148 10.08 16.86 0.93
N ARG A 149 10.04 15.54 0.84
CA ARG A 149 8.90 14.78 0.29
C ARG A 149 7.64 15.00 1.10
N ARG A 150 6.53 15.16 0.37
CA ARG A 150 5.17 15.31 0.92
C ARG A 150 4.22 14.31 0.25
N ILE A 151 3.02 14.21 0.78
CA ILE A 151 1.88 13.61 0.06
C ILE A 151 1.51 14.57 -1.06
N MET A 152 1.12 14.04 -2.23
CA MET A 152 0.63 14.86 -3.36
C MET A 152 -0.44 15.83 -2.88
N ASP A 153 -0.32 17.12 -3.17
CA ASP A 153 -1.19 18.18 -2.61
C ASP A 153 -2.67 17.90 -2.80
N PHE A 154 -3.06 17.42 -3.99
CA PHE A 154 -4.48 17.12 -4.29
C PHE A 154 -5.02 15.88 -3.55
N LEU A 155 -4.14 15.05 -2.97
CA LEU A 155 -4.47 13.94 -2.08
C LEU A 155 -4.21 14.26 -0.62
N GLY A 156 -3.74 15.44 -0.27
CA GLY A 156 -3.37 15.80 1.09
C GLY A 156 -4.43 15.45 2.13
N PRO A 157 -4.01 15.05 3.34
CA PRO A 157 -4.93 14.65 4.39
C PRO A 157 -5.79 15.83 4.84
N LYS A 158 -7.09 15.60 4.97
CA LYS A 158 -8.03 16.54 5.57
C LYS A 158 -8.06 16.37 7.10
N PRO A 159 -8.64 17.32 7.86
CA PRO A 159 -8.69 17.22 9.33
C PRO A 159 -9.30 15.92 9.87
N GLU A 160 -10.26 15.35 9.14
CA GLU A 160 -10.94 14.10 9.48
C GLU A 160 -10.15 12.84 9.10
N ASP A 161 -9.15 12.94 8.22
CA ASP A 161 -8.34 11.82 7.78
C ASP A 161 -7.31 11.42 8.84
N PHE A 162 -6.75 10.23 8.68
CA PHE A 162 -5.71 9.69 9.55
C PHE A 162 -4.37 9.66 8.82
N VAL A 163 -3.28 9.80 9.58
CA VAL A 163 -1.91 9.60 9.09
C VAL A 163 -1.22 8.60 10.01
N VAL A 164 -0.68 7.54 9.42
CA VAL A 164 0.10 6.50 10.11
C VAL A 164 1.39 6.23 9.33
N SER A 165 2.42 5.71 9.98
CA SER A 165 3.69 5.40 9.31
C SER A 165 4.32 4.08 9.75
N THR A 166 3.63 3.33 10.61
CA THR A 166 4.07 2.00 11.07
C THR A 166 2.88 1.04 11.17
N GLY A 167 3.18 -0.26 11.09
CA GLY A 167 2.16 -1.30 11.25
C GLY A 167 1.47 -1.28 12.63
N PRO A 168 2.19 -1.09 13.74
CA PRO A 168 1.57 -0.88 15.05
C PRO A 168 0.62 0.31 15.11
N GLN A 169 0.95 1.44 14.48
CA GLN A 169 0.06 2.61 14.40
C GLN A 169 -1.22 2.28 13.63
N LEU A 170 -1.10 1.67 12.44
CA LEU A 170 -2.27 1.27 11.65
C LEU A 170 -3.15 0.27 12.43
N HIS A 171 -2.55 -0.72 13.06
CA HIS A 171 -3.29 -1.71 13.86
C HIS A 171 -4.03 -1.06 15.03
N ARG A 172 -3.42 -0.14 15.78
CA ARG A 172 -4.09 0.60 16.86
C ARG A 172 -5.23 1.47 16.34
N LEU A 173 -5.00 2.16 15.23
CA LEU A 173 -6.04 2.93 14.57
C LEU A 173 -7.23 2.05 14.20
N CYS A 174 -6.99 0.93 13.51
CA CYS A 174 -8.05 0.00 13.11
C CYS A 174 -8.83 -0.52 14.32
N HIS A 175 -8.13 -0.94 15.38
CA HIS A 175 -8.78 -1.40 16.61
C HIS A 175 -9.63 -0.30 17.26
N HIS A 176 -9.13 0.93 17.34
CA HIS A 176 -9.85 2.05 17.93
C HIS A 176 -11.07 2.47 17.12
N GLN A 177 -11.00 2.40 15.80
CA GLN A 177 -12.08 2.78 14.88
C GLN A 177 -13.00 1.59 14.53
N GLY A 178 -12.69 0.37 14.95
CA GLY A 178 -13.45 -0.83 14.60
C GLY A 178 -13.29 -1.28 13.15
N LEU A 179 -12.19 -0.92 12.48
CA LEU A 179 -11.94 -1.25 11.08
C LEU A 179 -11.41 -2.67 10.94
N VAL A 180 -12.01 -3.46 10.05
CA VAL A 180 -11.59 -4.84 9.74
C VAL A 180 -11.42 -5.10 8.25
N HIS A 181 -12.01 -4.25 7.39
CA HIS A 181 -11.90 -4.30 5.93
C HIS A 181 -10.99 -3.15 5.46
N LEU A 182 -9.84 -3.47 4.85
CA LEU A 182 -8.88 -2.46 4.42
C LEU A 182 -8.68 -2.51 2.89
N PHE A 183 -9.02 -1.41 2.22
CA PHE A 183 -8.76 -1.20 0.81
C PHE A 183 -7.40 -0.52 0.65
N TYR A 184 -6.57 -1.03 -0.24
CA TYR A 184 -5.22 -0.54 -0.47
C TYR A 184 -5.08 0.13 -1.83
N ALA A 185 -4.49 1.32 -1.84
CA ALA A 185 -4.07 2.07 -3.01
C ALA A 185 -2.71 2.71 -2.75
N GLY A 186 -2.03 3.18 -3.79
CA GLY A 186 -0.75 3.91 -3.69
C GLY A 186 0.44 3.15 -4.27
N PHE A 187 1.67 3.51 -3.84
CA PHE A 187 2.91 3.19 -4.55
C PHE A 187 4.03 2.72 -3.60
N ALA A 188 4.96 1.90 -4.08
CA ALA A 188 4.91 1.13 -5.32
C ALA A 188 4.37 -0.28 -5.04
N ALA A 189 3.63 -0.85 -6.00
CA ALA A 189 3.00 -2.16 -5.88
C ALA A 189 3.98 -3.26 -5.43
N ASN A 190 5.18 -3.30 -6.03
CA ASN A 190 6.22 -4.31 -5.76
C ASN A 190 7.06 -4.03 -4.51
N ILE A 191 6.89 -2.90 -3.83
CA ILE A 191 7.72 -2.50 -2.67
C ILE A 191 6.83 -2.12 -1.48
N CYS A 192 6.42 -0.85 -1.40
CA CYS A 192 5.79 -0.32 -0.19
C CYS A 192 4.39 -0.89 0.04
N VAL A 193 3.57 -1.00 -1.00
CA VAL A 193 2.20 -1.53 -0.90
C VAL A 193 2.20 -2.96 -0.35
N GLN A 194 3.12 -3.80 -0.82
CA GLN A 194 3.23 -5.18 -0.34
C GLN A 194 3.96 -5.30 0.99
N ARG A 195 5.13 -4.61 1.14
CA ARG A 195 6.20 -5.02 2.07
C ARG A 195 6.43 -4.11 3.26
N ARG A 196 5.74 -2.95 3.34
CA ARG A 196 5.77 -2.16 4.58
C ARG A 196 5.17 -2.97 5.72
N ASP A 197 5.54 -2.68 6.95
CA ASP A 197 4.95 -3.28 8.15
C ASP A 197 3.46 -2.91 8.34
N TYR A 198 2.97 -1.96 7.55
CA TYR A 198 1.55 -1.62 7.33
C TYR A 198 1.07 -1.97 5.92
N GLY A 199 1.85 -2.67 5.14
CA GLY A 199 1.50 -3.14 3.79
C GLY A 199 0.60 -4.36 3.81
N VAL A 200 0.22 -4.80 2.60
CA VAL A 200 -0.75 -5.88 2.39
C VAL A 200 -0.37 -7.15 3.18
N TRP A 201 0.88 -7.63 3.07
CA TRP A 201 1.29 -8.87 3.74
C TRP A 201 1.23 -8.77 5.25
N ALA A 202 1.77 -7.70 5.82
CA ALA A 202 1.80 -7.53 7.27
C ALA A 202 0.40 -7.39 7.88
N MET A 203 -0.55 -6.81 7.16
CA MET A 203 -1.92 -6.66 7.65
C MET A 203 -2.77 -7.91 7.40
N LEU A 204 -2.50 -8.70 6.35
CA LEU A 204 -3.05 -10.04 6.19
C LEU A 204 -2.62 -10.97 7.33
N GLU A 205 -1.33 -10.96 7.71
CA GLU A 205 -0.83 -11.74 8.85
C GLU A 205 -1.49 -11.36 10.18
N ARG A 206 -1.96 -10.12 10.33
CA ARG A 206 -2.74 -9.66 11.47
C ARG A 206 -4.24 -10.04 11.39
N GLY A 207 -4.68 -10.66 10.29
CA GLY A 207 -6.04 -11.15 10.13
C GLY A 207 -7.04 -10.15 9.54
N TYR A 208 -6.58 -9.01 9.00
CA TYR A 208 -7.46 -8.06 8.32
C TYR A 208 -7.95 -8.60 6.98
N ASN A 209 -9.20 -8.27 6.62
CA ASN A 209 -9.70 -8.51 5.28
C ASN A 209 -9.16 -7.43 4.32
N ILE A 210 -8.28 -7.82 3.40
CA ILE A 210 -7.55 -6.91 2.52
C ILE A 210 -8.11 -6.98 1.10
N THR A 211 -8.37 -5.80 0.52
CA THR A 211 -8.73 -5.64 -0.89
C THR A 211 -7.80 -4.64 -1.57
N LEU A 212 -7.12 -5.04 -2.63
CA LEU A 212 -6.33 -4.14 -3.46
C LEU A 212 -7.22 -3.41 -4.47
N LEU A 213 -7.12 -2.10 -4.55
CA LEU A 213 -7.60 -1.32 -5.69
C LEU A 213 -6.55 -1.44 -6.80
N ARG A 214 -6.73 -2.44 -7.71
CA ARG A 214 -5.65 -2.90 -8.59
C ARG A 214 -5.24 -1.93 -9.70
N ASP A 215 -6.10 -0.98 -10.04
CA ASP A 215 -5.82 0.12 -10.95
C ASP A 215 -5.38 1.42 -10.22
N CYS A 216 -5.32 1.39 -8.90
CA CYS A 216 -4.84 2.46 -8.05
C CYS A 216 -3.39 2.25 -7.56
N THR A 217 -2.60 1.47 -8.31
CA THR A 217 -1.20 1.18 -7.98
C THR A 217 -0.37 0.93 -9.23
N THR A 218 0.95 1.02 -9.10
CA THR A 218 1.93 0.61 -10.13
C THR A 218 3.26 0.29 -9.47
N ALA A 219 4.02 -0.64 -10.06
CA ALA A 219 5.36 -0.98 -9.62
C ALA A 219 6.41 0.04 -10.11
N ILE A 220 7.61 0.01 -9.51
CA ILE A 220 8.80 0.56 -10.15
C ILE A 220 9.31 -0.54 -11.07
N GLU A 221 9.16 -0.33 -12.39
CA GLU A 221 9.59 -1.28 -13.40
C GLU A 221 11.11 -1.30 -13.55
N HIS A 222 11.63 -2.40 -14.10
CA HIS A 222 13.02 -2.53 -14.56
C HIS A 222 13.05 -2.44 -16.08
N SER A 223 14.22 -2.23 -16.70
CA SER A 223 14.36 -2.23 -18.16
C SER A 223 13.80 -3.50 -18.83
N GLU A 224 13.91 -4.64 -18.14
CA GLU A 224 13.39 -5.94 -18.61
C GLU A 224 11.87 -6.10 -18.47
N THR A 225 11.22 -5.28 -17.63
CA THR A 225 9.78 -5.38 -17.34
C THR A 225 8.98 -4.16 -17.82
N TRP A 226 9.68 -3.11 -18.26
CA TRP A 226 9.10 -1.85 -18.70
C TRP A 226 8.07 -2.03 -19.83
N ASP A 227 8.45 -2.77 -20.86
CA ASP A 227 7.53 -3.09 -21.94
C ASP A 227 6.46 -4.07 -21.43
N GLY A 228 5.22 -3.60 -21.40
CA GLY A 228 4.08 -4.37 -20.89
C GLY A 228 3.82 -4.27 -19.40
N MET A 229 4.60 -3.50 -18.62
CA MET A 229 4.41 -3.31 -17.17
C MET A 229 4.34 -4.63 -16.40
N TRP A 230 5.27 -5.55 -16.68
CA TRP A 230 5.20 -6.91 -16.17
C TRP A 230 5.39 -7.00 -14.66
N LEU A 231 6.22 -6.12 -14.06
CA LEU A 231 6.42 -6.11 -12.61
C LEU A 231 5.16 -5.60 -11.87
N THR A 232 4.45 -4.63 -12.46
CA THR A 232 3.14 -4.19 -11.95
C THR A 232 2.13 -5.33 -11.99
N LYS A 233 2.01 -6.03 -13.15
CA LYS A 233 1.08 -7.16 -13.31
C LYS A 233 1.41 -8.30 -12.36
N ALA A 234 2.68 -8.68 -12.26
CA ALA A 234 3.15 -9.73 -11.36
C ALA A 234 2.88 -9.38 -9.89
N SER A 235 3.10 -8.13 -9.49
CA SER A 235 2.86 -7.70 -8.11
C SER A 235 1.37 -7.72 -7.74
N ILE A 236 0.49 -7.34 -8.67
CA ILE A 236 -0.96 -7.43 -8.46
C ILE A 236 -1.37 -8.89 -8.33
N LEU A 237 -0.92 -9.75 -9.25
CA LEU A 237 -1.23 -11.18 -9.23
C LEU A 237 -0.73 -11.85 -7.95
N ASP A 238 0.48 -11.52 -7.48
CA ASP A 238 1.05 -12.04 -6.24
C ASP A 238 0.17 -11.66 -5.03
N MET A 239 -0.28 -10.41 -4.95
CA MET A 239 -1.23 -9.99 -3.90
C MET A 239 -2.57 -10.74 -4.00
N GLU A 240 -3.08 -10.98 -5.20
CA GLU A 240 -4.37 -11.67 -5.44
C GLU A 240 -4.36 -13.16 -5.05
N LEU A 241 -3.18 -13.76 -4.83
CA LEU A 241 -3.08 -15.12 -4.26
C LEU A 241 -3.57 -15.21 -2.81
N ARG A 242 -3.55 -14.12 -2.07
CA ARG A 242 -3.88 -14.09 -0.63
C ARG A 242 -4.88 -13.00 -0.24
N ALA A 243 -5.01 -11.95 -1.05
CA ALA A 243 -5.95 -10.86 -0.88
C ALA A 243 -6.97 -10.85 -2.02
N ALA A 244 -8.04 -10.09 -1.84
CA ALA A 244 -8.93 -9.77 -2.95
C ALA A 244 -8.49 -8.51 -3.69
N SER A 245 -9.04 -8.27 -4.88
CA SER A 245 -8.87 -7.02 -5.61
C SER A 245 -10.16 -6.56 -6.30
N VAL A 246 -10.24 -5.26 -6.54
CA VAL A 246 -11.31 -4.63 -7.32
C VAL A 246 -10.73 -3.45 -8.11
N THR A 247 -11.40 -3.01 -9.19
CA THR A 247 -11.06 -1.74 -9.85
C THR A 247 -11.64 -0.55 -9.09
N SER A 248 -11.05 0.63 -9.27
CA SER A 248 -11.61 1.88 -8.74
C SER A 248 -13.05 2.09 -9.21
N GLU A 249 -13.34 1.82 -10.47
CA GLU A 249 -14.69 1.90 -11.04
C GLU A 249 -15.67 0.95 -10.33
N GLY A 250 -15.30 -0.33 -10.15
CA GLY A 250 -16.12 -1.31 -9.44
C GLY A 250 -16.44 -0.88 -8.01
N PHE A 251 -15.42 -0.38 -7.28
CA PHE A 251 -15.59 0.15 -5.94
C PHE A 251 -16.51 1.39 -5.90
N LEU A 252 -16.31 2.34 -6.82
CA LEU A 252 -17.13 3.55 -6.91
C LEU A 252 -18.59 3.22 -7.26
N ASN A 253 -18.84 2.26 -8.13
CA ASN A 253 -20.18 1.82 -8.49
C ASN A 253 -20.89 1.16 -7.31
N ALA A 254 -20.18 0.34 -6.53
CA ALA A 254 -20.72 -0.27 -5.31
C ALA A 254 -21.15 0.79 -4.28
N LEU A 255 -20.35 1.84 -4.06
CA LEU A 255 -20.69 2.93 -3.15
C LEU A 255 -21.87 3.79 -3.64
N LYS A 256 -22.00 4.01 -4.96
CA LYS A 256 -23.13 4.78 -5.53
C LYS A 256 -24.46 4.06 -5.40
N ALA A 257 -24.48 2.73 -5.48
CA ALA A 257 -25.69 1.93 -5.36
C ALA A 257 -26.31 1.98 -3.95
N THR A 258 -25.56 2.44 -2.97
CA THR A 258 -25.95 2.51 -1.54
C THR A 258 -26.36 3.92 -1.10
N ALA A 259 -26.12 4.95 -1.92
CA ALA A 259 -26.40 6.37 -1.65
C ALA A 259 -27.78 6.77 -2.16
#